data_d4d2d6ea7b1b60733c2e0e2e03a60c67
#
_entry.id   d4d2d6ea7b1b60733c2e0e2e03a60c67
#
_cell.length_a   1.000
_cell.length_b   1.000
_cell.length_c   1.000
_cell.angle_alpha   90.00
_cell.angle_beta   90.00
_cell.angle_gamma   90.00
#
_symmetry.space_group_name_H-M   'P 1'
#
loop_
_entity.id
_entity.type
_entity.pdbx_description
1 polymer ?
#
loop_
_entity_poly.entity_id
_entity_poly.type
_entity_poly.pdbx_seq_one_letter_code
_entity_poly.pdbx_strand_id
1 'polypeptide(L)'
;YYATARTRYTSLTDDGKTIKKVYSFEGKTPKGSNAYSVTTPSRFVMGLAYTFGNRALISVDYDLMPYSMMRLKFPGSVSASSDNRAIESHYGWQHTVRVGGELRILPSLSLRLGGAYSTTPMKPGNGLTTFEGSSQTPMLVAGTLPHYTIQKTQWIFGGGVGYRFSRDFYIDAS
;
A
#
# COMPACT_ATOMS: atom_id res chain seq x y z
N TYR A 1 -1.16 20.96 9.01
CA TYR A 1 -1.40 20.34 10.32
C TYR A 1 -1.22 21.37 11.42
N TYR A 2 -2.13 21.34 12.41
CA TYR A 2 -2.01 22.13 13.62
C TYR A 2 -1.83 21.18 14.78
N ALA A 3 -0.86 21.40 15.64
CA ALA A 3 -0.81 20.79 16.95
C ALA A 3 -1.17 21.85 17.98
N THR A 4 -2.13 21.53 18.84
CA THR A 4 -2.50 22.39 19.97
C THR A 4 -2.07 21.67 21.24
N ALA A 5 -1.21 22.30 22.01
CA ALA A 5 -0.81 21.81 23.32
C ALA A 5 -1.45 22.69 24.41
N ARG A 6 -2.14 22.05 25.34
CA ARG A 6 -2.67 22.70 26.53
C ARG A 6 -1.98 22.14 27.74
N THR A 7 -1.37 23.00 28.52
CA THR A 7 -0.73 22.62 29.79
C THR A 7 -1.35 23.40 30.92
N ARG A 8 -1.69 22.70 32.00
CA ARG A 8 -2.25 23.30 33.20
C ARG A 8 -1.30 23.08 34.35
N TYR A 9 -0.86 24.14 35.00
CA TYR A 9 -0.03 24.10 36.16
C TYR A 9 -0.84 24.55 37.38
N THR A 10 -0.69 23.83 38.47
CA THR A 10 -1.22 24.24 39.78
C THR A 10 -0.08 24.49 40.73
N SER A 11 -0.02 25.67 41.31
CA SER A 11 0.87 25.92 42.46
C SER A 11 0.10 25.71 43.76
N LEU A 12 0.68 24.92 44.64
CA LEU A 12 0.13 24.68 45.97
C LEU A 12 0.72 25.69 46.97
N THR A 13 0.02 25.95 48.09
CA THR A 13 0.57 26.65 49.23
C THR A 13 1.56 25.76 49.97
N ASP A 14 2.34 26.31 50.89
CA ASP A 14 3.35 25.58 51.67
C ASP A 14 2.74 24.43 52.52
N ASP A 15 1.43 24.47 52.80
CA ASP A 15 0.69 23.37 53.43
C ASP A 15 0.40 22.19 52.47
N GLY A 16 0.67 22.34 51.19
CA GLY A 16 0.46 21.31 50.17
C GLY A 16 -1.00 20.98 49.88
N LYS A 17 -1.94 21.67 50.46
CA LYS A 17 -3.38 21.36 50.41
C LYS A 17 -4.20 22.37 49.61
N THR A 18 -3.81 23.62 49.64
CA THR A 18 -4.59 24.68 48.98
C THR A 18 -4.00 25.09 47.63
N ILE A 19 -4.83 25.15 46.60
CA ILE A 19 -4.40 25.62 45.28
C ILE A 19 -4.26 27.13 45.33
N LYS A 20 -3.04 27.62 45.25
CA LYS A 20 -2.71 29.05 45.27
C LYS A 20 -2.96 29.73 43.93
N LYS A 21 -2.66 29.06 42.82
CA LYS A 21 -2.82 29.60 41.47
C LYS A 21 -2.88 28.52 40.42
N VAL A 22 -3.75 28.69 39.45
CA VAL A 22 -3.87 27.80 38.33
C VAL A 22 -3.41 28.56 37.08
N TYR A 23 -2.41 28.04 36.41
CA TYR A 23 -1.92 28.58 35.14
C TYR A 23 -2.36 27.65 34.02
N SER A 24 -2.94 28.21 32.98
CA SER A 24 -3.22 27.49 31.74
C SER A 24 -2.43 28.13 30.62
N PHE A 25 -1.75 27.31 29.86
CA PHE A 25 -1.04 27.72 28.66
C PHE A 25 -1.62 26.97 27.46
N GLU A 26 -1.92 27.69 26.40
CA GLU A 26 -2.34 27.14 25.14
C GLU A 26 -1.39 27.63 24.03
N GLY A 27 -0.70 26.72 23.40
CA GLY A 27 0.19 27.00 22.26
C GLY A 27 -0.31 26.31 21.00
N LYS A 28 -0.30 27.01 19.88
CA LYS A 28 -0.58 26.45 18.56
C LYS A 28 0.70 26.47 17.73
N THR A 29 1.02 25.34 17.10
CA THR A 29 2.11 25.34 16.13
C THR A 29 1.70 26.14 14.89
N PRO A 30 2.61 26.88 14.25
CA PRO A 30 2.34 27.52 12.97
C PRO A 30 1.96 26.45 11.93
N LYS A 31 1.13 26.83 10.98
CA LYS A 31 0.74 25.94 9.89
C LYS A 31 1.96 25.64 9.03
N GLY A 32 2.41 24.39 9.03
CA GLY A 32 3.42 23.91 8.11
C GLY A 32 2.77 23.45 6.78
N SER A 33 3.34 23.84 5.66
CA SER A 33 3.02 23.28 4.36
C SER A 33 4.29 22.78 3.69
N ASN A 34 4.27 21.53 3.25
CA ASN A 34 5.38 20.93 2.53
C ASN A 34 4.90 20.51 1.14
N ALA A 35 5.59 20.94 0.11
CA ALA A 35 5.40 20.46 -1.25
C ALA A 35 6.44 19.38 -1.54
N TYR A 36 6.04 18.35 -2.26
CA TYR A 36 6.94 17.30 -2.74
C TYR A 36 6.41 16.74 -4.05
N SER A 37 7.30 16.15 -4.84
CA SER A 37 6.97 15.44 -6.07
C SER A 37 7.42 14.00 -5.94
N VAL A 38 6.54 13.07 -6.29
CA VAL A 38 6.86 11.64 -6.34
C VAL A 38 6.79 11.18 -7.78
N THR A 39 7.88 10.62 -8.27
CA THR A 39 7.90 9.91 -9.54
C THR A 39 7.56 8.44 -9.25
N THR A 40 6.44 7.98 -9.79
CA THR A 40 6.02 6.58 -9.69
C THR A 40 6.88 5.70 -10.61
N PRO A 41 7.03 4.40 -10.30
CA PRO A 41 7.76 3.48 -11.18
C PRO A 41 7.03 3.31 -12.50
N SER A 42 7.78 3.05 -13.56
CA SER A 42 7.22 2.60 -14.82
C SER A 42 6.58 1.22 -14.64
N ARG A 43 5.56 0.92 -15.44
CA ARG A 43 4.90 -0.38 -15.44
C ARG A 43 5.01 -1.00 -16.81
N PHE A 44 5.50 -2.22 -16.86
CA PHE A 44 5.56 -3.01 -18.08
C PHE A 44 4.55 -4.14 -17.98
N VAL A 45 3.65 -4.22 -18.96
CA VAL A 45 2.61 -5.26 -19.03
C VAL A 45 2.69 -5.96 -20.36
N MET A 46 2.68 -7.28 -20.34
CA MET A 46 2.65 -8.13 -21.52
C MET A 46 1.59 -9.21 -21.31
N GLY A 47 0.75 -9.43 -22.30
CA GLY A 47 -0.31 -10.42 -22.26
C GLY A 47 -0.40 -11.22 -23.55
N LEU A 48 -0.74 -12.49 -23.41
CA LEU A 48 -1.02 -13.40 -24.50
C LEU A 48 -2.34 -14.11 -24.23
N ALA A 49 -3.14 -14.27 -25.27
CA ALA A 49 -4.36 -15.06 -25.23
C ALA A 49 -4.45 -15.96 -26.46
N TYR A 50 -4.95 -17.17 -26.24
CA TYR A 50 -5.16 -18.13 -27.30
C TYR A 50 -6.54 -18.75 -27.21
N THR A 51 -7.25 -18.80 -28.34
CA THR A 51 -8.57 -19.38 -28.47
C THR A 51 -8.51 -20.72 -29.18
N PHE A 52 -9.06 -21.74 -28.54
CA PHE A 52 -9.19 -23.07 -29.12
C PHE A 52 -10.57 -23.19 -29.81
N GLY A 53 -10.61 -22.79 -31.07
CA GLY A 53 -11.87 -22.70 -31.82
C GLY A 53 -12.88 -21.80 -31.09
N ASN A 54 -14.14 -22.22 -31.03
CA ASN A 54 -15.20 -21.49 -30.33
C ASN A 54 -15.49 -22.00 -28.92
N ARG A 55 -14.64 -22.88 -28.37
CA ARG A 55 -14.94 -23.60 -27.13
C ARG A 55 -14.12 -23.21 -25.92
N ALA A 56 -12.87 -22.82 -26.14
CA ALA A 56 -11.99 -22.48 -25.02
C ALA A 56 -11.12 -21.27 -25.34
N LEU A 57 -10.77 -20.53 -24.28
CA LEU A 57 -9.81 -19.46 -24.31
C LEU A 57 -8.89 -19.61 -23.09
N ILE A 58 -7.61 -19.39 -23.30
CA ILE A 58 -6.62 -19.27 -22.23
C ILE A 58 -5.90 -17.94 -22.42
N SER A 59 -5.69 -17.21 -21.32
CA SER A 59 -4.89 -16.00 -21.28
C SER A 59 -3.83 -16.07 -20.19
N VAL A 60 -2.69 -15.44 -20.46
CA VAL A 60 -1.60 -15.25 -19.51
C VAL A 60 -1.14 -13.81 -19.61
N ASP A 61 -1.08 -13.12 -18.47
CA ASP A 61 -0.59 -11.76 -18.37
C ASP A 61 0.59 -11.71 -17.41
N TYR A 62 1.60 -10.95 -17.78
CA TYR A 62 2.74 -10.65 -16.94
C TYR A 62 2.87 -9.15 -16.77
N ASP A 63 3.01 -8.73 -15.50
CA ASP A 63 3.09 -7.34 -15.10
C ASP A 63 4.35 -7.14 -14.24
N LEU A 64 5.19 -6.21 -14.63
CA LEU A 64 6.45 -5.89 -13.99
C LEU A 64 6.48 -4.43 -13.55
N MET A 65 6.74 -4.19 -12.28
CA MET A 65 6.81 -2.85 -11.70
C MET A 65 8.08 -2.69 -10.83
N PRO A 66 9.08 -1.93 -11.29
CA PRO A 66 10.32 -1.69 -10.56
C PRO A 66 10.13 -0.58 -9.51
N TYR A 67 9.67 -0.94 -8.31
CA TYR A 67 9.44 0.02 -7.22
C TYR A 67 10.73 0.71 -6.73
N SER A 68 11.88 0.08 -6.87
CA SER A 68 13.18 0.69 -6.57
C SER A 68 13.52 1.93 -7.43
N MET A 69 12.80 2.12 -8.52
CA MET A 69 12.96 3.28 -9.41
C MET A 69 12.11 4.49 -9.02
N MET A 70 11.30 4.38 -7.98
CA MET A 70 10.58 5.54 -7.43
C MET A 70 11.55 6.62 -7.00
N ARG A 71 11.19 7.89 -7.20
CA ARG A 71 12.00 9.04 -6.79
C ARG A 71 11.14 10.08 -6.12
N LEU A 72 11.66 10.57 -5.00
CA LEU A 72 11.12 11.69 -4.26
C LEU A 72 11.95 12.94 -4.57
N LYS A 73 11.28 14.06 -4.76
CA LYS A 73 11.91 15.37 -4.95
C LYS A 73 11.23 16.41 -4.08
N PHE A 74 12.01 17.22 -3.40
CA PHE A 74 11.55 18.39 -2.67
C PHE A 74 11.86 19.66 -3.46
N PRO A 75 11.02 20.70 -3.38
CA PRO A 75 11.31 21.99 -3.98
C PRO A 75 12.47 22.70 -3.26
N GLY A 76 13.21 23.51 -3.99
CA GLY A 76 14.34 24.27 -3.45
C GLY A 76 15.61 23.43 -3.31
N SER A 77 16.43 23.78 -2.32
CA SER A 77 17.73 23.15 -2.06
C SER A 77 17.66 21.91 -1.15
N VAL A 78 16.46 21.46 -0.78
CA VAL A 78 16.29 20.30 0.10
C VAL A 78 16.60 19.03 -0.68
N SER A 79 17.60 18.29 -0.22
CA SER A 79 18.01 17.05 -0.87
C SER A 79 17.17 15.87 -0.40
N ALA A 80 16.59 15.13 -1.34
CA ALA A 80 15.91 13.86 -1.10
C ALA A 80 16.83 12.63 -1.27
N SER A 81 18.14 12.81 -1.19
CA SER A 81 19.11 11.74 -1.50
C SER A 81 19.06 10.59 -0.49
N SER A 82 18.82 10.88 0.79
CA SER A 82 18.64 9.86 1.85
C SER A 82 17.36 9.04 1.62
N ASP A 83 16.25 9.73 1.31
CA ASP A 83 14.97 9.08 1.08
C ASP A 83 14.99 8.21 -0.17
N ASN A 84 15.64 8.70 -1.23
CA ASN A 84 15.78 7.93 -2.48
C ASN A 84 16.69 6.70 -2.29
N ARG A 85 17.75 6.79 -1.48
CA ARG A 85 18.56 5.62 -1.10
C ARG A 85 17.76 4.64 -0.26
N ALA A 86 16.92 5.12 0.66
CA ALA A 86 16.01 4.27 1.43
C ALA A 86 15.02 3.55 0.51
N ILE A 87 14.46 4.22 -0.47
CA ILE A 87 13.60 3.60 -1.49
C ILE A 87 14.33 2.48 -2.22
N GLU A 88 15.54 2.74 -2.73
CA GLU A 88 16.33 1.72 -3.44
C GLU A 88 16.71 0.53 -2.55
N SER A 89 16.99 0.77 -1.27
CA SER A 89 17.35 -0.29 -0.33
C SER A 89 16.18 -1.16 0.09
N HIS A 90 14.99 -0.56 0.29
CA HIS A 90 13.83 -1.26 0.82
C HIS A 90 12.91 -1.85 -0.25
N TYR A 91 12.90 -1.26 -1.45
CA TYR A 91 12.03 -1.72 -2.53
C TYR A 91 12.82 -2.38 -3.66
N GLY A 92 12.22 -3.41 -4.22
CA GLY A 92 12.70 -4.17 -5.36
C GLY A 92 11.72 -4.11 -6.52
N TRP A 93 11.63 -5.19 -7.21
CA TRP A 93 10.76 -5.39 -8.36
C TRP A 93 9.56 -6.23 -7.96
N GLN A 94 8.38 -5.79 -8.33
CA GLN A 94 7.16 -6.58 -8.19
C GLN A 94 6.87 -7.27 -9.52
N HIS A 95 6.63 -8.57 -9.45
CA HIS A 95 6.22 -9.40 -10.55
C HIS A 95 4.80 -9.89 -10.28
N THR A 96 3.93 -9.75 -11.26
CA THR A 96 2.57 -10.31 -11.17
C THR A 96 2.31 -11.13 -12.41
N VAL A 97 1.94 -12.39 -12.19
CA VAL A 97 1.49 -13.30 -13.25
C VAL A 97 0.01 -13.55 -13.05
N ARG A 98 -0.78 -13.41 -14.10
CA ARG A 98 -2.19 -13.75 -14.11
C ARG A 98 -2.44 -14.79 -15.17
N VAL A 99 -3.23 -15.79 -14.85
CA VAL A 99 -3.66 -16.83 -15.78
C VAL A 99 -5.17 -16.92 -15.71
N GLY A 100 -5.80 -16.90 -16.86
CA GLY A 100 -7.25 -17.03 -17.00
C GLY A 100 -7.64 -18.04 -18.05
N GLY A 101 -8.78 -18.66 -17.88
CA GLY A 101 -9.36 -19.55 -18.87
C GLY A 101 -10.88 -19.47 -18.89
N GLU A 102 -11.44 -19.60 -20.06
CA GLU A 102 -12.87 -19.75 -20.30
C GLU A 102 -13.09 -21.05 -21.08
N LEU A 103 -14.03 -21.85 -20.63
CA LEU A 103 -14.47 -23.06 -21.30
C LEU A 103 -15.98 -22.99 -21.54
N ARG A 104 -16.40 -23.05 -22.80
CA ARG A 104 -17.80 -23.22 -23.17
C ARG A 104 -18.15 -24.71 -23.15
N ILE A 105 -18.79 -25.12 -22.09
CA ILE A 105 -19.24 -26.52 -21.91
C ILE A 105 -20.41 -26.80 -22.84
N LEU A 106 -21.33 -25.83 -22.96
CA LEU A 106 -22.48 -25.85 -23.86
C LEU A 106 -22.53 -24.54 -24.65
N PRO A 107 -23.26 -24.46 -25.76
CA PRO A 107 -23.47 -23.21 -26.49
C PRO A 107 -24.03 -22.06 -25.62
N SER A 108 -24.73 -22.44 -24.55
CA SER A 108 -25.35 -21.50 -23.58
C SER A 108 -24.61 -21.40 -22.26
N LEU A 109 -23.61 -22.25 -21.96
CA LEU A 109 -22.96 -22.32 -20.65
C LEU A 109 -21.44 -22.15 -20.79
N SER A 110 -20.91 -21.14 -20.12
CA SER A 110 -19.46 -20.88 -20.02
C SER A 110 -19.01 -21.00 -18.55
N LEU A 111 -17.86 -21.62 -18.36
CA LEU A 111 -17.15 -21.67 -17.08
C LEU A 111 -15.86 -20.87 -17.22
N ARG A 112 -15.55 -20.02 -16.23
CA ARG A 112 -14.34 -19.23 -16.16
C ARG A 112 -13.58 -19.53 -14.90
N LEU A 113 -12.27 -19.67 -15.02
CA LEU A 113 -11.36 -19.83 -13.90
C LEU A 113 -10.16 -18.94 -14.12
N GLY A 114 -9.66 -18.35 -13.04
CA GLY A 114 -8.48 -17.51 -13.10
C GLY A 114 -7.71 -17.49 -11.79
N GLY A 115 -6.46 -17.14 -11.91
CA GLY A 115 -5.59 -16.96 -10.77
C GLY A 115 -4.53 -15.90 -11.04
N ALA A 116 -4.07 -15.29 -9.97
CA ALA A 116 -2.96 -14.35 -10.00
C ALA A 116 -1.97 -14.66 -8.89
N TYR A 117 -0.72 -14.49 -9.21
CA TYR A 117 0.40 -14.56 -8.28
C TYR A 117 1.17 -13.24 -8.35
N SER A 118 1.32 -12.57 -7.21
CA SER A 118 2.04 -11.30 -7.12
C SER A 118 3.10 -11.38 -6.03
N THR A 119 4.35 -11.06 -6.40
CA THR A 119 5.45 -10.97 -5.44
C THR A 119 5.37 -9.67 -4.65
N THR A 120 5.95 -9.65 -3.45
CA THR A 120 6.12 -8.39 -2.72
C THR A 120 7.23 -7.55 -3.35
N PRO A 121 7.04 -6.24 -3.51
CA PRO A 121 8.13 -5.36 -3.90
C PRO A 121 9.11 -5.06 -2.75
N MET A 122 8.79 -5.44 -1.52
CA MET A 122 9.61 -5.14 -0.35
C MET A 122 10.74 -6.16 -0.20
N LYS A 123 11.96 -5.67 -0.07
CA LYS A 123 13.14 -6.52 0.17
C LYS A 123 13.15 -6.97 1.63
N PRO A 124 13.26 -8.28 1.91
CA PRO A 124 13.39 -8.78 3.27
C PRO A 124 14.73 -8.36 3.89
N GLY A 125 14.75 -8.10 5.19
CA GLY A 125 15.98 -7.93 5.95
C GLY A 125 16.49 -6.49 6.14
N ASN A 126 15.87 -5.48 5.56
CA ASN A 126 16.34 -4.09 5.67
C ASN A 126 15.65 -3.29 6.79
N GLY A 127 15.46 -3.90 7.96
CA GLY A 127 14.94 -3.20 9.15
C GLY A 127 13.45 -2.90 9.18
N LEU A 128 12.72 -3.22 8.11
CA LEU A 128 11.26 -3.06 8.07
C LEU A 128 10.48 -4.27 8.61
N THR A 129 11.16 -5.38 8.86
CA THR A 129 10.49 -6.66 9.19
C THR A 129 10.36 -6.96 10.67
N THR A 130 11.07 -6.24 11.55
CA THR A 130 10.99 -6.52 12.98
C THR A 130 11.25 -5.27 13.80
N PHE A 131 10.20 -4.73 14.37
CA PHE A 131 10.31 -3.88 15.55
C PHE A 131 10.50 -4.71 16.84
N GLU A 132 10.54 -6.01 16.76
CA GLU A 132 10.84 -6.89 17.88
C GLU A 132 12.35 -6.96 18.08
N GLY A 133 12.83 -6.27 19.11
CA GLY A 133 14.16 -6.48 19.68
C GLY A 133 15.29 -5.64 19.13
N SER A 134 15.08 -4.60 18.36
CA SER A 134 16.16 -3.67 18.08
C SER A 134 16.32 -2.68 19.23
N SER A 135 17.54 -2.59 19.76
CA SER A 135 17.93 -1.64 20.81
C SER A 135 17.94 -0.17 20.37
N GLN A 136 17.56 0.12 19.14
CA GLN A 136 17.27 1.44 18.65
C GLN A 136 15.78 1.69 18.83
N THR A 137 15.43 2.21 19.99
CA THR A 137 14.11 2.81 20.21
C THR A 137 13.97 3.97 19.23
N PRO A 138 13.11 3.88 18.22
CA PRO A 138 12.76 5.07 17.47
C PRO A 138 12.18 6.05 18.47
N MET A 139 12.49 7.32 18.33
CA MET A 139 11.92 8.38 19.16
C MET A 139 10.42 8.44 18.85
N LEU A 140 9.65 7.63 19.55
CA LEU A 140 8.20 7.56 19.41
C LEU A 140 7.61 8.74 20.15
N VAL A 141 7.19 9.75 19.41
CA VAL A 141 6.30 10.77 19.96
C VAL A 141 4.98 10.09 20.25
N ALA A 142 4.54 10.14 21.50
CA ALA A 142 3.29 9.51 21.95
C ALA A 142 2.14 9.89 21.02
N GLY A 143 1.44 8.90 20.47
CA GLY A 143 0.33 9.07 19.51
C GLY A 143 0.69 9.00 18.03
N THR A 144 1.96 8.78 17.69
CA THR A 144 2.42 8.69 16.28
C THR A 144 3.01 7.34 15.90
N LEU A 145 2.46 6.25 16.44
CA LEU A 145 2.82 4.91 15.96
C LEU A 145 2.35 4.75 14.52
N PRO A 146 3.26 4.68 13.53
CA PRO A 146 2.84 4.40 12.17
C PRO A 146 2.34 2.97 12.10
N HIS A 147 1.04 2.80 11.92
CA HIS A 147 0.47 1.52 11.55
C HIS A 147 0.76 1.28 10.06
N TYR A 148 1.66 0.36 9.77
CA TYR A 148 1.89 -0.10 8.41
C TYR A 148 1.86 -1.62 8.35
N THR A 149 1.38 -2.11 7.22
CA THR A 149 1.36 -3.55 6.93
C THR A 149 2.33 -3.83 5.81
N ILE A 150 3.25 -4.76 6.02
CA ILE A 150 4.16 -5.20 4.97
C ILE A 150 3.38 -6.12 4.04
N GLN A 151 3.23 -5.71 2.79
CA GLN A 151 2.61 -6.53 1.78
C GLN A 151 3.48 -7.76 1.51
N LYS A 152 2.90 -8.94 1.74
CA LYS A 152 3.52 -10.22 1.39
C LYS A 152 3.13 -10.63 -0.03
N THR A 153 3.77 -11.69 -0.51
CA THR A 153 3.35 -12.38 -1.73
C THR A 153 1.88 -12.77 -1.65
N GLN A 154 1.14 -12.51 -2.71
CA GLN A 154 -0.30 -12.71 -2.79
C GLN A 154 -0.66 -13.74 -3.84
N TRP A 155 -1.63 -14.57 -3.50
CA TRP A 155 -2.32 -15.46 -4.41
C TRP A 155 -3.79 -15.05 -4.47
N ILE A 156 -4.32 -14.95 -5.67
CA ILE A 156 -5.73 -14.62 -5.91
C ILE A 156 -6.28 -15.70 -6.82
N PHE A 157 -7.44 -16.23 -6.49
CA PHE A 157 -8.16 -17.18 -7.32
C PHE A 157 -9.58 -16.67 -7.52
N GLY A 158 -10.09 -16.84 -8.71
CA GLY A 158 -11.45 -16.46 -9.07
C GLY A 158 -12.06 -17.47 -10.02
N GLY A 159 -13.37 -17.56 -10.00
CA GLY A 159 -14.13 -18.39 -10.92
C GLY A 159 -15.48 -17.78 -11.20
N GLY A 160 -16.04 -18.08 -12.35
CA GLY A 160 -17.34 -17.56 -12.74
C GLY A 160 -18.07 -18.51 -13.68
N VAL A 161 -19.37 -18.36 -13.72
CA VAL A 161 -20.29 -19.12 -14.60
C VAL A 161 -21.16 -18.13 -15.36
N GLY A 162 -21.14 -18.26 -16.66
CA GLY A 162 -22.00 -17.48 -17.56
C GLY A 162 -23.05 -18.36 -18.22
N TYR A 163 -24.29 -17.95 -18.20
CA TYR A 163 -25.38 -18.66 -18.88
C TYR A 163 -26.14 -17.72 -19.81
N ARG A 164 -26.27 -18.14 -21.05
CA ARG A 164 -27.02 -17.44 -22.11
C ARG A 164 -28.37 -18.09 -22.32
N PHE A 165 -29.43 -17.37 -21.98
CA PHE A 165 -30.82 -17.83 -22.15
C PHE A 165 -31.32 -17.62 -23.58
N SER A 166 -30.93 -16.50 -24.21
CA SER A 166 -31.31 -16.16 -25.59
C SER A 166 -30.16 -15.39 -26.27
N ARG A 167 -30.39 -14.92 -27.51
CA ARG A 167 -29.41 -14.07 -28.19
C ARG A 167 -29.11 -12.76 -27.46
N ASP A 168 -30.13 -12.23 -26.79
CA ASP A 168 -30.12 -10.90 -26.18
C ASP A 168 -30.07 -10.92 -24.65
N PHE A 169 -30.19 -12.11 -24.04
CA PHE A 169 -30.21 -12.24 -22.57
C PHE A 169 -29.12 -13.19 -22.06
N TYR A 170 -28.27 -12.67 -21.20
CA TYR A 170 -27.13 -13.34 -20.61
C TYR A 170 -26.99 -12.99 -19.13
N ILE A 171 -26.67 -13.98 -18.28
CA ILE A 171 -26.35 -13.80 -16.87
C ILE A 171 -24.93 -14.27 -16.62
N ASP A 172 -24.16 -13.50 -15.89
CA ASP A 172 -22.81 -13.82 -15.43
C ASP A 172 -22.73 -13.68 -13.91
N ALA A 173 -22.10 -14.66 -13.26
CA ALA A 173 -21.83 -14.67 -11.83
C ALA A 173 -20.36 -15.03 -11.61
N SER A 174 -19.63 -14.18 -10.87
CA SER A 174 -18.20 -14.33 -10.55
C SER A 174 -17.92 -13.98 -9.10
#